data_8e37af0788f623125c878e2eb0880693
#
_entry.id   8e37af0788f623125c878e2eb0880693
#
_cell.length_a   1.000
_cell.length_b   1.000
_cell.length_c   1.000
_cell.angle_alpha   90.00
_cell.angle_beta   90.00
_cell.angle_gamma   90.00
#
_symmetry.space_group_name_H-M   'P 1'
#
loop_
_entity.id
_entity.type
_entity.pdbx_description
1 polymer ?
#
loop_
_entity_poly.entity_id
_entity_poly.type
_entity_poly.pdbx_seq_one_letter_code
_entity_poly.pdbx_strand_id
1 'polypeptide(L)'
;MIFRIKTMCEGVRNVLQKYRSGKLPKAFKMIPHLQNWEQILYITEPATWSAAAMYQATRIFASNLKEKMAQRFYNLVLLPRVRDDLAEYKRLNFHLYQALRKALFKPGAFMKGILLPLLEAGDCTLREAIIIGSVLARNSVPVLHSSAAMLKIAEMDYTGANSIFLRILFDKKYALPYRVVDAVVFHFLRFQSTPVVLPVLWHQALLTFVQRYKADISTEQRDAILELLKKQYHPTITAEIRRELHAAQCRDIEANELTSNHMVVE
;
A
#
# COMPACT_ATOMS: atom_id res chain seq x y z
N MET A 1 16.10 10.78 38.64
CA MET A 1 15.52 11.22 37.34
C MET A 1 14.72 10.11 36.65
N ILE A 2 15.27 8.93 36.45
CA ILE A 2 14.61 7.77 35.79
C ILE A 2 13.30 7.37 36.45
N PHE A 3 13.24 7.31 37.78
CA PHE A 3 12.03 6.97 38.54
C PHE A 3 10.86 7.92 38.24
N ARG A 4 11.11 9.24 38.21
CA ARG A 4 10.08 10.24 37.88
C ARG A 4 9.53 10.10 36.45
N ILE A 5 10.40 9.76 35.49
CA ILE A 5 9.98 9.53 34.10
C ILE A 5 9.09 8.28 34.04
N LYS A 6 9.45 7.20 34.73
CA LYS A 6 8.68 5.96 34.76
C LYS A 6 7.28 6.20 35.36
N THR A 7 7.19 6.83 36.53
CA THR A 7 5.91 7.16 37.16
C THR A 7 5.03 8.06 36.28
N MET A 8 5.64 9.03 35.60
CA MET A 8 4.91 9.89 34.64
C MET A 8 4.37 9.07 33.45
N CYS A 9 5.16 8.16 32.89
CA CYS A 9 4.76 7.30 31.79
C CYS A 9 3.64 6.32 32.17
N GLU A 10 3.69 5.78 33.40
CA GLU A 10 2.63 4.95 33.97
C GLU A 10 1.32 5.74 34.12
N GLY A 11 1.38 6.98 34.58
CA GLY A 11 0.24 7.88 34.60
C GLY A 11 -0.35 8.14 33.21
N VAL A 12 0.51 8.37 32.22
CA VAL A 12 0.11 8.51 30.80
C VAL A 12 -0.55 7.23 30.30
N ARG A 13 0.04 6.06 30.53
CA ARG A 13 -0.54 4.75 30.17
C ARG A 13 -1.97 4.61 30.69
N ASN A 14 -2.20 4.85 31.97
CA ASN A 14 -3.51 4.71 32.61
C ASN A 14 -4.57 5.62 31.95
N VAL A 15 -4.18 6.81 31.54
CA VAL A 15 -5.06 7.72 30.79
C VAL A 15 -5.35 7.18 29.39
N LEU A 16 -4.33 6.71 28.66
CA LEU A 16 -4.48 6.25 27.27
C LEU A 16 -5.30 4.96 27.17
N GLN A 17 -5.20 4.06 28.14
CA GLN A 17 -6.01 2.84 28.19
C GLN A 17 -7.51 3.14 28.27
N LYS A 18 -7.89 4.16 29.03
CA LYS A 18 -9.29 4.55 29.28
C LYS A 18 -9.76 5.71 28.40
N TYR A 19 -8.88 6.23 27.53
CA TYR A 19 -9.17 7.41 26.74
C TYR A 19 -10.31 7.18 25.75
N ARG A 20 -11.27 8.08 25.73
CA ARG A 20 -12.38 8.11 24.76
C ARG A 20 -12.40 9.40 23.95
N SER A 21 -12.24 10.54 24.61
CA SER A 21 -12.26 11.85 23.97
C SER A 21 -11.60 12.90 24.86
N GLY A 22 -11.42 14.11 24.34
CA GLY A 22 -10.87 15.24 25.08
C GLY A 22 -9.38 15.48 24.87
N LYS A 23 -8.76 16.19 25.81
CA LYS A 23 -7.35 16.60 25.72
C LYS A 23 -6.43 15.50 26.23
N LEU A 24 -5.45 15.11 25.40
CA LEU A 24 -4.37 14.20 25.84
C LEU A 24 -3.41 14.89 26.82
N PRO A 25 -2.75 14.13 27.71
CA PRO A 25 -1.73 14.65 28.62
C PRO A 25 -0.64 15.43 27.88
N LYS A 26 -0.22 16.56 28.45
CA LYS A 26 0.86 17.39 27.86
C LYS A 26 2.16 16.56 27.70
N ALA A 27 2.49 15.75 28.72
CA ALA A 27 3.66 14.87 28.72
C ALA A 27 3.68 13.93 27.49
N PHE A 28 2.53 13.34 27.12
CA PHE A 28 2.42 12.49 25.94
C PHE A 28 2.71 13.25 24.63
N LYS A 29 2.25 14.48 24.52
CA LYS A 29 2.50 15.31 23.32
C LYS A 29 3.96 15.71 23.14
N MET A 30 4.76 15.67 24.20
CA MET A 30 6.20 15.94 24.15
C MET A 30 7.03 14.76 23.66
N ILE A 31 6.52 13.53 23.76
CA ILE A 31 7.28 12.31 23.42
C ILE A 31 7.91 12.37 22.01
N PRO A 32 7.21 12.75 20.93
CA PRO A 32 7.79 12.78 19.58
C PRO A 32 8.98 13.73 19.41
N HIS A 33 9.16 14.68 20.31
CA HIS A 33 10.27 15.66 20.28
C HIS A 33 11.53 15.17 20.98
N LEU A 34 11.46 14.04 21.69
CA LEU A 34 12.58 13.49 22.45
C LEU A 34 13.46 12.59 21.57
N GLN A 35 14.76 12.59 21.81
CA GLN A 35 15.70 11.73 21.08
C GLN A 35 15.40 10.24 21.28
N ASN A 36 15.03 9.86 22.51
CA ASN A 36 14.72 8.50 22.92
C ASN A 36 13.20 8.24 22.96
N TRP A 37 12.44 8.86 22.05
CA TRP A 37 10.99 8.79 22.00
C TRP A 37 10.44 7.34 21.96
N GLU A 38 11.14 6.41 21.28
CA GLU A 38 10.72 5.00 21.18
C GLU A 38 10.75 4.30 22.55
N GLN A 39 11.83 4.50 23.31
CA GLN A 39 11.97 3.90 24.64
C GLN A 39 10.90 4.42 25.59
N ILE A 40 10.65 5.74 25.56
CA ILE A 40 9.63 6.37 26.40
C ILE A 40 8.22 5.92 25.98
N LEU A 41 7.97 5.82 24.66
CA LEU A 41 6.72 5.33 24.14
C LEU A 41 6.45 3.88 24.59
N TYR A 42 7.47 3.03 24.56
CA TYR A 42 7.38 1.63 24.97
C TYR A 42 6.91 1.49 26.43
N ILE A 43 7.38 2.36 27.35
CA ILE A 43 6.97 2.36 28.76
C ILE A 43 5.45 2.67 28.91
N THR A 44 4.85 3.36 27.96
CA THR A 44 3.40 3.63 27.96
C THR A 44 2.55 2.47 27.47
N GLU A 45 3.16 1.34 27.12
CA GLU A 45 2.52 0.12 26.63
C GLU A 45 1.48 0.36 25.52
N PRO A 46 1.90 0.71 24.30
CA PRO A 46 1.00 1.07 23.18
C PRO A 46 -0.03 0.00 22.83
N ALA A 47 0.28 -1.28 23.06
CA ALA A 47 -0.64 -2.38 22.84
C ALA A 47 -1.93 -2.30 23.70
N THR A 48 -1.83 -1.64 24.86
CA THR A 48 -2.95 -1.51 25.79
C THR A 48 -3.81 -0.27 25.59
N TRP A 49 -3.41 0.64 24.70
CA TRP A 49 -4.14 1.89 24.46
C TRP A 49 -5.54 1.64 23.87
N SER A 50 -6.49 2.49 24.20
CA SER A 50 -7.79 2.47 23.52
C SER A 50 -7.62 2.81 22.03
N ALA A 51 -8.56 2.37 21.20
CA ALA A 51 -8.55 2.70 19.78
C ALA A 51 -8.61 4.22 19.52
N ALA A 52 -9.35 4.97 20.36
CA ALA A 52 -9.41 6.42 20.29
C ALA A 52 -8.06 7.07 20.66
N ALA A 53 -7.34 6.51 21.65
CA ALA A 53 -5.99 6.96 22.00
C ALA A 53 -5.00 6.69 20.85
N MET A 54 -5.06 5.51 20.21
CA MET A 54 -4.22 5.18 19.05
C MET A 54 -4.43 6.16 17.89
N TYR A 55 -5.67 6.54 17.61
CA TYR A 55 -5.95 7.56 16.59
C TYR A 55 -5.29 8.91 16.92
N GLN A 56 -5.46 9.38 18.15
CA GLN A 56 -4.87 10.66 18.58
C GLN A 56 -3.33 10.59 18.61
N ALA A 57 -2.78 9.46 19.06
CA ALA A 57 -1.34 9.22 19.01
C ALA A 57 -0.83 9.29 17.57
N THR A 58 -1.44 8.55 16.66
CA THR A 58 -1.06 8.58 15.23
C THR A 58 -1.12 10.00 14.66
N ARG A 59 -2.15 10.76 15.02
CA ARG A 59 -2.28 12.16 14.60
C ARG A 59 -1.10 13.03 15.08
N ILE A 60 -0.67 12.87 16.34
CA ILE A 60 0.43 13.62 16.92
C ILE A 60 1.77 13.18 16.33
N PHE A 61 2.02 11.88 16.31
CA PHE A 61 3.30 11.32 15.85
C PHE A 61 3.50 11.52 14.35
N ALA A 62 2.46 11.32 13.52
CA ALA A 62 2.55 11.61 12.09
C ALA A 62 2.87 13.06 11.76
N SER A 63 2.40 14.02 12.58
CA SER A 63 2.66 15.43 12.38
C SER A 63 4.05 15.87 12.84
N ASN A 64 4.56 15.30 13.94
CA ASN A 64 5.77 15.80 14.61
C ASN A 64 7.03 14.98 14.29
N LEU A 65 6.92 13.68 14.01
CA LEU A 65 8.07 12.85 13.67
C LEU A 65 8.56 13.11 12.24
N LYS A 66 9.87 12.98 12.01
CA LYS A 66 10.44 12.88 10.66
C LYS A 66 9.97 11.59 9.97
N GLU A 67 10.02 11.53 8.64
CA GLU A 67 9.46 10.42 7.86
C GLU A 67 9.96 9.04 8.30
N LYS A 68 11.29 8.87 8.48
CA LYS A 68 11.88 7.60 8.96
C LYS A 68 11.37 7.21 10.36
N MET A 69 11.18 8.18 11.26
CA MET A 69 10.68 7.93 12.61
C MET A 69 9.18 7.62 12.59
N ALA A 70 8.41 8.30 11.74
CA ALA A 70 7.00 7.99 11.53
C ALA A 70 6.82 6.58 10.96
N GLN A 71 7.66 6.16 10.02
CA GLN A 71 7.72 4.78 9.52
C GLN A 71 7.90 3.77 10.64
N ARG A 72 8.83 4.02 11.58
CA ARG A 72 9.06 3.14 12.74
C ARG A 72 7.83 3.09 13.64
N PHE A 73 7.21 4.23 13.95
CA PHE A 73 5.98 4.28 14.72
C PHE A 73 4.85 3.48 14.06
N TYR A 74 4.69 3.62 12.74
CA TYR A 74 3.65 2.89 12.00
C TYR A 74 3.90 1.38 12.02
N ASN A 75 5.14 0.96 11.86
CA ASN A 75 5.49 -0.46 11.84
C ASN A 75 5.43 -1.12 13.22
N LEU A 76 5.94 -0.44 14.25
CA LEU A 76 6.07 -1.01 15.59
C LEU A 76 4.81 -0.88 16.46
N VAL A 77 3.98 0.10 16.17
CA VAL A 77 2.83 0.45 17.04
C VAL A 77 1.49 0.34 16.31
N LEU A 78 1.35 1.03 15.17
CA LEU A 78 0.06 1.12 14.49
C LEU A 78 -0.29 -0.18 13.76
N LEU A 79 0.62 -0.75 12.98
CA LEU A 79 0.36 -1.95 12.20
C LEU A 79 0.01 -3.17 13.07
N PRO A 80 0.76 -3.51 14.14
CA PRO A 80 0.39 -4.61 15.02
C PRO A 80 -1.00 -4.42 15.63
N ARG A 81 -1.30 -3.21 16.12
CA ARG A 81 -2.62 -2.92 16.72
C ARG A 81 -3.77 -3.06 15.73
N VAL A 82 -3.57 -2.66 14.47
CA VAL A 82 -4.56 -2.83 13.39
C VAL A 82 -4.77 -4.31 13.08
N ARG A 83 -3.68 -5.09 12.99
CA ARG A 83 -3.75 -6.53 12.71
C ARG A 83 -4.41 -7.30 13.84
N ASP A 84 -4.10 -6.98 15.10
CA ASP A 84 -4.72 -7.59 16.27
C ASP A 84 -6.25 -7.36 16.28
N ASP A 85 -6.69 -6.13 16.02
CA ASP A 85 -8.12 -5.78 15.94
C ASP A 85 -8.82 -6.54 14.82
N LEU A 86 -8.19 -6.68 13.65
CA LEU A 86 -8.72 -7.44 12.52
C LEU A 86 -8.75 -8.95 12.79
N ALA A 87 -7.75 -9.48 13.49
CA ALA A 87 -7.68 -10.88 13.86
C ALA A 87 -8.78 -11.25 14.87
N GLU A 88 -9.01 -10.39 15.85
CA GLU A 88 -9.98 -10.60 16.93
C GLU A 88 -11.43 -10.40 16.45
N TYR A 89 -11.72 -9.21 15.87
CA TYR A 89 -13.11 -8.80 15.57
C TYR A 89 -13.52 -9.03 14.10
N LYS A 90 -12.61 -9.45 13.23
CA LYS A 90 -12.85 -9.60 11.76
C LYS A 90 -13.33 -8.31 11.07
N ARG A 91 -13.26 -7.20 11.76
CA ARG A 91 -13.58 -5.84 11.30
C ARG A 91 -12.64 -4.85 11.99
N LEU A 92 -12.38 -3.71 11.36
CA LEU A 92 -11.51 -2.69 11.93
C LEU A 92 -12.33 -1.66 12.70
N ASN A 93 -11.88 -1.34 13.91
CA ASN A 93 -12.46 -0.27 14.72
C ASN A 93 -12.38 1.07 13.95
N PHE A 94 -13.44 1.88 14.05
CA PHE A 94 -13.53 3.18 13.38
C PHE A 94 -12.34 4.09 13.67
N HIS A 95 -11.89 4.18 14.93
CA HIS A 95 -10.75 5.02 15.29
C HIS A 95 -9.43 4.51 14.70
N LEU A 96 -9.24 3.20 14.59
CA LEU A 96 -8.06 2.61 13.94
C LEU A 96 -8.10 2.86 12.43
N TYR A 97 -9.27 2.81 11.80
CA TYR A 97 -9.43 3.20 10.40
C TYR A 97 -9.05 4.67 10.18
N GLN A 98 -9.50 5.57 11.05
CA GLN A 98 -9.11 6.98 11.02
C GLN A 98 -7.62 7.18 11.29
N ALA A 99 -7.00 6.35 12.14
CA ALA A 99 -5.55 6.36 12.37
C ALA A 99 -4.78 6.01 11.08
N LEU A 100 -5.19 4.97 10.35
CA LEU A 100 -4.60 4.62 9.05
C LEU A 100 -4.74 5.76 8.04
N ARG A 101 -5.92 6.38 7.96
CA ARG A 101 -6.12 7.57 7.10
C ARG A 101 -5.17 8.70 7.47
N LYS A 102 -4.97 8.93 8.77
CA LYS A 102 -4.07 9.97 9.25
C LYS A 102 -2.60 9.65 9.02
N ALA A 103 -2.24 8.36 9.04
CA ALA A 103 -0.89 7.90 8.73
C ALA A 103 -0.48 8.21 7.27
N LEU A 104 -1.43 8.29 6.33
CA LEU A 104 -1.21 8.72 4.94
C LEU A 104 -0.72 10.18 4.81
N PHE A 105 -0.77 10.98 5.87
CA PHE A 105 -0.13 12.29 5.91
C PHE A 105 1.37 12.24 5.58
N LYS A 106 2.02 11.08 5.85
CA LYS A 106 3.37 10.75 5.42
C LYS A 106 3.34 9.50 4.53
N PRO A 107 3.07 9.67 3.24
CA PRO A 107 2.80 8.52 2.35
C PRO A 107 3.99 7.58 2.20
N GLY A 108 5.22 8.09 2.15
CA GLY A 108 6.42 7.23 2.11
C GLY A 108 6.58 6.39 3.38
N ALA A 109 6.31 6.98 4.55
CA ALA A 109 6.30 6.24 5.83
C ALA A 109 5.16 5.21 5.88
N PHE A 110 3.99 5.52 5.33
CA PHE A 110 2.87 4.58 5.23
C PHE A 110 3.22 3.37 4.36
N MET A 111 3.78 3.60 3.16
CA MET A 111 4.17 2.53 2.26
C MET A 111 5.22 1.61 2.91
N LYS A 112 6.26 2.18 3.49
CA LYS A 112 7.39 1.42 4.08
C LYS A 112 7.12 0.89 5.49
N GLY A 113 6.19 1.48 6.23
CA GLY A 113 5.91 1.11 7.62
C GLY A 113 4.63 0.29 7.80
N ILE A 114 3.72 0.31 6.83
CA ILE A 114 2.45 -0.43 6.89
C ILE A 114 2.30 -1.36 5.69
N LEU A 115 2.23 -0.82 4.46
CA LEU A 115 1.86 -1.61 3.29
C LEU A 115 2.90 -2.70 2.96
N LEU A 116 4.16 -2.32 2.77
CA LEU A 116 5.18 -3.29 2.40
C LEU A 116 5.43 -4.34 3.49
N PRO A 117 5.59 -3.98 4.79
CA PRO A 117 5.75 -4.98 5.85
C PRO A 117 4.55 -5.93 5.96
N LEU A 118 3.33 -5.44 5.75
CA LEU A 118 2.13 -6.28 5.74
C LEU A 118 2.17 -7.35 4.64
N LEU A 119 2.68 -7.00 3.46
CA LEU A 119 2.78 -7.93 2.32
C LEU A 119 4.00 -8.85 2.44
N GLU A 120 5.14 -8.33 2.91
CA GLU A 120 6.39 -9.08 3.13
C GLU A 120 6.23 -10.16 4.22
N ALA A 121 5.32 -9.97 5.17
CA ALA A 121 5.01 -10.98 6.19
C ALA A 121 4.44 -12.29 5.60
N GLY A 122 3.88 -12.25 4.37
CA GLY A 122 3.35 -13.42 3.67
C GLY A 122 2.02 -13.97 4.20
N ASP A 123 1.57 -13.53 5.36
CA ASP A 123 0.38 -13.98 6.07
C ASP A 123 -0.82 -13.00 5.99
N CYS A 124 -0.72 -11.99 5.13
CA CYS A 124 -1.77 -11.00 4.93
C CYS A 124 -3.05 -11.65 4.40
N THR A 125 -4.11 -11.59 5.17
CA THR A 125 -5.42 -12.12 4.74
C THR A 125 -6.07 -11.19 3.72
N LEU A 126 -6.94 -11.74 2.86
CA LEU A 126 -7.68 -10.94 1.88
C LEU A 126 -8.56 -9.87 2.57
N ARG A 127 -9.06 -10.16 3.76
CA ARG A 127 -9.85 -9.21 4.56
C ARG A 127 -9.01 -8.02 5.01
N GLU A 128 -7.80 -8.27 5.53
CA GLU A 128 -6.85 -7.20 5.87
C GLU A 128 -6.52 -6.37 4.63
N ALA A 129 -6.22 -7.02 3.51
CA ALA A 129 -5.92 -6.34 2.26
C ALA A 129 -7.05 -5.44 1.77
N ILE A 130 -8.31 -5.91 1.84
CA ILE A 130 -9.48 -5.12 1.44
C ILE A 130 -9.70 -3.92 2.36
N ILE A 131 -9.62 -4.12 3.68
CA ILE A 131 -9.89 -3.06 4.66
C ILE A 131 -8.78 -2.00 4.61
N ILE A 132 -7.51 -2.40 4.69
CA ILE A 132 -6.38 -1.47 4.62
C ILE A 132 -6.30 -0.84 3.23
N GLY A 133 -6.53 -1.62 2.17
CA GLY A 133 -6.59 -1.15 0.80
C GLY A 133 -7.68 -0.10 0.56
N SER A 134 -8.81 -0.18 1.26
CA SER A 134 -9.87 0.82 1.18
C SER A 134 -9.42 2.21 1.64
N VAL A 135 -8.45 2.27 2.56
CA VAL A 135 -7.83 3.54 2.98
C VAL A 135 -7.05 4.16 1.83
N LEU A 136 -6.25 3.35 1.12
CA LEU A 136 -5.53 3.80 -0.08
C LEU A 136 -6.50 4.18 -1.20
N ALA A 137 -7.54 3.38 -1.44
CA ALA A 137 -8.50 3.63 -2.50
C ALA A 137 -9.19 5.01 -2.36
N ARG A 138 -9.56 5.37 -1.14
CA ARG A 138 -10.34 6.59 -0.83
C ARG A 138 -9.51 7.86 -0.63
N ASN A 139 -8.19 7.75 -0.58
CA ASN A 139 -7.32 8.90 -0.35
C ASN A 139 -6.31 9.03 -1.50
N SER A 140 -5.91 10.26 -1.82
CA SER A 140 -4.84 10.50 -2.79
C SER A 140 -3.49 10.10 -2.19
N VAL A 141 -2.62 9.57 -3.05
CA VAL A 141 -1.24 9.23 -2.71
C VAL A 141 -0.35 9.80 -3.82
N PRO A 142 0.75 10.48 -3.51
CA PRO A 142 1.65 11.00 -4.54
C PRO A 142 2.17 9.87 -5.46
N VAL A 143 2.25 10.15 -6.76
CA VAL A 143 2.66 9.20 -7.81
C VAL A 143 3.99 8.50 -7.48
N LEU A 144 4.97 9.26 -6.98
CA LEU A 144 6.28 8.72 -6.64
C LEU A 144 6.20 7.57 -5.63
N HIS A 145 5.40 7.73 -4.58
CA HIS A 145 5.24 6.70 -3.53
C HIS A 145 4.41 5.51 -4.02
N SER A 146 3.38 5.77 -4.85
CA SER A 146 2.59 4.71 -5.50
C SER A 146 3.45 3.88 -6.45
N SER A 147 4.26 4.53 -7.27
CA SER A 147 5.19 3.88 -8.22
C SER A 147 6.22 3.02 -7.51
N ALA A 148 6.84 3.55 -6.44
CA ALA A 148 7.80 2.79 -5.65
C ALA A 148 7.16 1.58 -4.95
N ALA A 149 5.93 1.71 -4.45
CA ALA A 149 5.19 0.60 -3.86
C ALA A 149 4.86 -0.47 -4.91
N MET A 150 4.38 -0.07 -6.10
CA MET A 150 4.08 -1.02 -7.20
C MET A 150 5.32 -1.80 -7.62
N LEU A 151 6.49 -1.13 -7.77
CA LEU A 151 7.76 -1.81 -8.07
C LEU A 151 8.07 -2.89 -7.02
N LYS A 152 7.98 -2.55 -5.74
CA LYS A 152 8.27 -3.49 -4.66
C LYS A 152 7.28 -4.66 -4.61
N ILE A 153 5.99 -4.39 -4.78
CA ILE A 153 4.97 -5.45 -4.82
C ILE A 153 5.16 -6.36 -6.04
N ALA A 154 5.55 -5.79 -7.19
CA ALA A 154 5.83 -6.57 -8.39
C ALA A 154 7.04 -7.52 -8.26
N GLU A 155 8.02 -7.18 -7.40
CA GLU A 155 9.18 -8.01 -7.09
C GLU A 155 8.88 -9.13 -6.08
N MET A 156 7.81 -9.01 -5.27
CA MET A 156 7.46 -10.00 -4.23
C MET A 156 6.92 -11.31 -4.82
N ASP A 157 6.98 -12.36 -4.02
CA ASP A 157 6.25 -13.60 -4.31
C ASP A 157 4.75 -13.34 -4.30
N TYR A 158 4.04 -14.07 -5.15
CA TYR A 158 2.62 -13.85 -5.36
C TYR A 158 1.78 -14.23 -4.15
N THR A 159 0.91 -13.32 -3.76
CA THR A 159 -0.20 -13.57 -2.83
C THR A 159 -1.48 -12.91 -3.36
N GLY A 160 -2.66 -13.38 -2.94
CA GLY A 160 -3.92 -12.73 -3.29
C GLY A 160 -4.00 -11.28 -2.80
N ALA A 161 -3.33 -10.96 -1.69
CA ALA A 161 -3.23 -9.60 -1.16
C ALA A 161 -2.48 -8.68 -2.12
N ASN A 162 -1.39 -9.15 -2.75
CA ASN A 162 -0.64 -8.37 -3.74
C ASN A 162 -1.54 -7.94 -4.91
N SER A 163 -2.37 -8.84 -5.42
CA SER A 163 -3.33 -8.51 -6.48
C SER A 163 -4.33 -7.43 -6.07
N ILE A 164 -4.84 -7.46 -4.83
CA ILE A 164 -5.77 -6.46 -4.32
C ILE A 164 -5.09 -5.08 -4.28
N PHE A 165 -3.88 -4.98 -3.72
CA PHE A 165 -3.18 -3.71 -3.62
C PHE A 165 -2.72 -3.18 -4.98
N LEU A 166 -2.21 -4.04 -5.87
CA LEU A 166 -1.86 -3.64 -7.24
C LEU A 166 -3.08 -3.08 -7.97
N ARG A 167 -4.22 -3.77 -7.93
CA ARG A 167 -5.46 -3.31 -8.53
C ARG A 167 -5.88 -1.93 -8.00
N ILE A 168 -5.84 -1.72 -6.67
CA ILE A 168 -6.16 -0.42 -6.07
C ILE A 168 -5.22 0.68 -6.56
N LEU A 169 -3.93 0.40 -6.68
CA LEU A 169 -2.94 1.35 -7.15
C LEU A 169 -3.10 1.64 -8.65
N PHE A 170 -3.45 0.66 -9.49
CA PHE A 170 -3.76 0.87 -10.91
C PHE A 170 -5.02 1.74 -11.08
N ASP A 171 -6.04 1.55 -10.24
CA ASP A 171 -7.26 2.34 -10.29
C ASP A 171 -7.07 3.81 -9.90
N LYS A 172 -5.91 4.18 -9.36
CA LYS A 172 -5.51 5.59 -9.20
C LYS A 172 -5.27 6.30 -10.53
N LYS A 173 -5.00 5.58 -11.60
CA LYS A 173 -4.81 6.11 -12.97
C LYS A 173 -3.67 7.14 -13.08
N TYR A 174 -2.63 6.98 -12.29
CA TYR A 174 -1.48 7.87 -12.36
C TYR A 174 -0.66 7.60 -13.62
N ALA A 175 -0.08 8.64 -14.20
CA ALA A 175 0.95 8.48 -15.21
C ALA A 175 2.19 7.82 -14.57
N LEU A 176 2.45 6.57 -14.92
CA LEU A 176 3.56 5.78 -14.36
C LEU A 176 4.80 5.91 -15.22
N PRO A 177 5.99 6.00 -14.64
CA PRO A 177 7.23 5.82 -15.40
C PRO A 177 7.26 4.46 -16.11
N TYR A 178 7.76 4.38 -17.32
CA TYR A 178 7.84 3.12 -18.08
C TYR A 178 8.53 1.99 -17.33
N ARG A 179 9.55 2.31 -16.53
CA ARG A 179 10.19 1.32 -15.64
C ARG A 179 9.21 0.61 -14.71
N VAL A 180 8.19 1.31 -14.22
CA VAL A 180 7.16 0.72 -13.35
C VAL A 180 6.22 -0.13 -14.16
N VAL A 181 5.80 0.35 -15.32
CA VAL A 181 4.97 -0.41 -16.27
C VAL A 181 5.66 -1.72 -16.65
N ASP A 182 6.93 -1.65 -17.05
CA ASP A 182 7.73 -2.82 -17.42
C ASP A 182 7.84 -3.83 -16.27
N ALA A 183 8.10 -3.36 -15.04
CA ALA A 183 8.18 -4.23 -13.87
C ALA A 183 6.84 -4.93 -13.57
N VAL A 184 5.73 -4.24 -13.77
CA VAL A 184 4.37 -4.82 -13.60
C VAL A 184 4.08 -5.85 -14.70
N VAL A 185 4.46 -5.57 -15.96
CA VAL A 185 4.36 -6.56 -17.05
C VAL A 185 5.17 -7.81 -16.69
N PHE A 186 6.41 -7.65 -16.25
CA PHE A 186 7.25 -8.77 -15.79
C PHE A 186 6.63 -9.55 -14.65
N HIS A 187 6.00 -8.87 -13.71
CA HIS A 187 5.29 -9.52 -12.62
C HIS A 187 4.22 -10.50 -13.14
N PHE A 188 3.45 -10.11 -14.15
CA PHE A 188 2.44 -10.99 -14.75
C PHE A 188 3.08 -12.10 -15.60
N LEU A 189 4.09 -11.78 -16.40
CA LEU A 189 4.75 -12.75 -17.29
C LEU A 189 5.50 -13.88 -16.56
N ARG A 190 5.92 -13.67 -15.30
CA ARG A 190 6.53 -14.73 -14.47
C ARG A 190 5.68 -16.00 -14.38
N PHE A 191 4.37 -15.88 -14.52
CA PHE A 191 3.43 -17.00 -14.40
C PHE A 191 3.19 -17.75 -15.72
N GLN A 192 3.91 -17.42 -16.78
CA GLN A 192 3.80 -18.10 -18.08
C GLN A 192 4.20 -19.57 -18.00
N SER A 193 5.16 -19.93 -17.14
CA SER A 193 5.62 -21.31 -16.93
C SER A 193 4.89 -22.03 -15.79
N THR A 194 4.01 -21.34 -15.07
CA THR A 194 3.30 -21.91 -13.92
C THR A 194 2.22 -22.88 -14.38
N PRO A 195 2.23 -24.16 -13.92
CA PRO A 195 1.28 -25.17 -14.37
C PRO A 195 -0.12 -24.99 -13.79
N VAL A 196 -0.25 -24.23 -12.71
CA VAL A 196 -1.52 -24.01 -12.00
C VAL A 196 -2.18 -22.74 -12.52
N VAL A 197 -3.49 -22.81 -12.77
CA VAL A 197 -4.30 -21.64 -13.12
C VAL A 197 -4.42 -20.72 -11.90
N LEU A 198 -4.09 -19.46 -12.08
CA LEU A 198 -4.08 -18.47 -11.02
C LEU A 198 -5.51 -18.02 -10.64
N PRO A 199 -5.71 -17.55 -9.38
CA PRO A 199 -7.02 -17.18 -8.89
C PRO A 199 -7.59 -15.94 -9.60
N VAL A 200 -8.90 -15.75 -9.49
CA VAL A 200 -9.65 -14.64 -10.10
C VAL A 200 -9.04 -13.27 -9.79
N LEU A 201 -8.54 -13.07 -8.57
CA LEU A 201 -7.92 -11.81 -8.15
C LEU A 201 -6.72 -11.43 -9.02
N TRP A 202 -5.92 -12.40 -9.47
CA TRP A 202 -4.81 -12.17 -10.37
C TRP A 202 -5.31 -11.70 -11.75
N HIS A 203 -6.32 -12.39 -12.31
CA HIS A 203 -6.94 -12.00 -13.58
C HIS A 203 -7.58 -10.61 -13.53
N GLN A 204 -8.23 -10.27 -12.40
CA GLN A 204 -8.80 -8.94 -12.20
C GLN A 204 -7.72 -7.86 -12.12
N ALA A 205 -6.58 -8.14 -11.48
CA ALA A 205 -5.48 -7.19 -11.42
C ALA A 205 -4.88 -6.97 -12.81
N LEU A 206 -4.67 -8.05 -13.60
CA LEU A 206 -4.20 -7.96 -14.97
C LEU A 206 -5.17 -7.18 -15.86
N LEU A 207 -6.48 -7.44 -15.77
CA LEU A 207 -7.49 -6.69 -16.51
C LEU A 207 -7.43 -5.19 -16.17
N THR A 208 -7.38 -4.85 -14.89
CA THR A 208 -7.30 -3.45 -14.48
C THR A 208 -6.03 -2.78 -14.98
N PHE A 209 -4.89 -3.48 -14.92
CA PHE A 209 -3.62 -2.99 -15.47
C PHE A 209 -3.75 -2.69 -16.96
N VAL A 210 -4.22 -3.65 -17.75
CA VAL A 210 -4.37 -3.48 -19.20
C VAL A 210 -5.36 -2.35 -19.52
N GLN A 211 -6.49 -2.27 -18.87
CA GLN A 211 -7.46 -1.19 -19.07
C GLN A 211 -6.88 0.21 -18.81
N ARG A 212 -5.91 0.34 -17.89
CA ARG A 212 -5.34 1.65 -17.51
C ARG A 212 -4.08 2.00 -18.28
N TYR A 213 -3.26 1.01 -18.64
CA TYR A 213 -1.89 1.21 -19.11
C TYR A 213 -1.59 0.54 -20.45
N LYS A 214 -2.62 0.11 -21.21
CA LYS A 214 -2.44 -0.53 -22.52
C LYS A 214 -1.67 0.33 -23.55
N ALA A 215 -1.73 1.66 -23.43
CA ALA A 215 -0.96 2.58 -24.28
C ALA A 215 0.50 2.72 -23.84
N ASP A 216 0.81 2.41 -22.58
CA ASP A 216 2.15 2.55 -22.03
C ASP A 216 3.01 1.27 -22.18
N ILE A 217 2.45 0.16 -22.67
CA ILE A 217 3.19 -1.08 -22.98
C ILE A 217 3.72 -1.08 -24.41
N SER A 218 4.81 -1.84 -24.65
CA SER A 218 5.32 -2.06 -26.01
C SER A 218 4.51 -3.13 -26.75
N THR A 219 4.66 -3.17 -28.08
CA THR A 219 4.07 -4.21 -28.92
C THR A 219 4.53 -5.60 -28.50
N GLU A 220 5.82 -5.78 -28.18
CA GLU A 220 6.39 -7.02 -27.69
C GLU A 220 5.74 -7.46 -26.35
N GLN A 221 5.58 -6.53 -25.42
CA GLN A 221 4.92 -6.79 -24.13
C GLN A 221 3.46 -7.17 -24.31
N ARG A 222 2.72 -6.49 -25.21
CA ARG A 222 1.35 -6.84 -25.57
C ARG A 222 1.25 -8.28 -26.06
N ASP A 223 2.10 -8.67 -26.99
CA ASP A 223 2.10 -10.00 -27.60
C ASP A 223 2.48 -11.07 -26.57
N ALA A 224 3.44 -10.79 -25.68
CA ALA A 224 3.78 -11.68 -24.57
C ALA A 224 2.61 -11.88 -23.59
N ILE A 225 1.84 -10.84 -23.29
CA ILE A 225 0.62 -10.97 -22.46
C ILE A 225 -0.44 -11.80 -23.18
N LEU A 226 -0.63 -11.65 -24.49
CA LEU A 226 -1.55 -12.46 -25.27
C LEU A 226 -1.17 -13.95 -25.26
N GLU A 227 0.12 -14.27 -25.31
CA GLU A 227 0.61 -15.65 -25.15
C GLU A 227 0.39 -16.18 -23.72
N LEU A 228 0.62 -15.36 -22.70
CA LEU A 228 0.33 -15.70 -21.30
C LEU A 228 -1.15 -16.10 -21.12
N LEU A 229 -2.08 -15.39 -21.77
CA LEU A 229 -3.52 -15.65 -21.68
C LEU A 229 -3.97 -16.94 -22.37
N LYS A 230 -3.10 -17.63 -23.12
CA LYS A 230 -3.36 -19.00 -23.62
C LYS A 230 -3.20 -20.04 -22.51
N LYS A 231 -2.31 -19.76 -21.54
CA LYS A 231 -2.01 -20.65 -20.41
C LYS A 231 -2.82 -20.28 -19.16
N GLN A 232 -2.86 -19.00 -18.83
CA GLN A 232 -3.62 -18.46 -17.71
C GLN A 232 -4.98 -17.98 -18.19
N TYR A 233 -5.94 -18.90 -18.29
CA TYR A 233 -7.27 -18.63 -18.86
C TYR A 233 -8.35 -18.50 -17.79
N HIS A 234 -9.17 -17.45 -17.92
CA HIS A 234 -10.40 -17.28 -17.14
C HIS A 234 -11.58 -17.06 -18.09
N PRO A 235 -12.72 -17.77 -17.97
CA PRO A 235 -13.82 -17.80 -18.95
C PRO A 235 -14.35 -16.43 -19.38
N THR A 236 -14.49 -15.51 -18.44
CA THR A 236 -15.03 -14.17 -18.70
C THR A 236 -13.95 -13.10 -18.85
N ILE A 237 -12.97 -13.08 -17.94
CA ILE A 237 -12.00 -11.98 -17.84
C ILE A 237 -11.00 -12.00 -19.00
N THR A 238 -10.56 -13.20 -19.45
CA THR A 238 -9.58 -13.30 -20.55
C THR A 238 -10.08 -12.68 -21.84
N ALA A 239 -11.36 -12.83 -22.18
CA ALA A 239 -11.95 -12.22 -23.37
C ALA A 239 -11.87 -10.68 -23.32
N GLU A 240 -12.15 -10.09 -22.15
CA GLU A 240 -12.05 -8.65 -21.96
C GLU A 240 -10.60 -8.16 -22.06
N ILE A 241 -9.63 -8.87 -21.45
CA ILE A 241 -8.22 -8.50 -21.55
C ILE A 241 -7.76 -8.53 -23.03
N ARG A 242 -8.13 -9.57 -23.79
CA ARG A 242 -7.81 -9.65 -25.22
C ARG A 242 -8.42 -8.51 -26.01
N ARG A 243 -9.67 -8.17 -25.76
CA ARG A 243 -10.34 -7.04 -26.42
C ARG A 243 -9.60 -5.73 -26.18
N GLU A 244 -9.21 -5.47 -24.93
CA GLU A 244 -8.45 -4.27 -24.56
C GLU A 244 -7.07 -4.22 -25.22
N LEU A 245 -6.35 -5.35 -25.27
CA LEU A 245 -5.03 -5.44 -25.89
C LEU A 245 -5.09 -5.29 -27.41
N HIS A 246 -6.10 -5.83 -28.09
CA HIS A 246 -6.27 -5.64 -29.55
C HIS A 246 -6.64 -4.20 -29.91
N ALA A 247 -7.32 -3.49 -29.04
CA ALA A 247 -7.63 -2.07 -29.21
C ALA A 247 -6.50 -1.14 -28.73
N ALA A 248 -5.35 -1.69 -28.29
CA ALA A 248 -4.25 -0.89 -27.75
C ALA A 248 -3.41 -0.28 -28.87
N GLN A 249 -3.17 1.02 -28.77
CA GLN A 249 -2.11 1.72 -29.48
C GLN A 249 -0.88 1.71 -28.56
N CYS A 250 0.12 0.87 -28.88
CA CYS A 250 1.28 0.67 -28.02
C CYS A 250 2.26 1.84 -28.13
N ARG A 251 3.06 2.08 -27.06
CA ARG A 251 4.00 3.23 -26.95
C ARG A 251 5.04 3.31 -28.07
N ASP A 252 5.47 2.16 -28.60
CA ASP A 252 6.45 2.05 -29.70
C ASP A 252 5.86 2.44 -31.06
N ILE A 253 4.58 2.28 -31.30
CA ILE A 253 3.88 2.71 -32.50
C ILE A 253 3.77 4.23 -32.51
N GLU A 254 3.35 4.85 -31.43
CA GLU A 254 3.27 6.32 -31.32
C GLU A 254 4.64 6.98 -31.49
N ALA A 255 5.70 6.40 -30.92
CA ALA A 255 7.06 6.91 -31.08
C ALA A 255 7.54 6.88 -32.54
N ASN A 256 7.18 5.84 -33.28
CA ASN A 256 7.55 5.70 -34.72
C ASN A 256 6.73 6.66 -35.59
N GLU A 257 5.47 6.91 -35.32
CA GLU A 257 4.64 7.89 -36.03
C GLU A 257 5.12 9.32 -35.81
N LEU A 258 5.56 9.68 -34.62
CA LEU A 258 6.12 10.99 -34.29
C LEU A 258 7.48 11.23 -35.01
N THR A 259 8.33 10.20 -35.11
CA THR A 259 9.60 10.29 -35.81
C THR A 259 9.41 10.34 -37.34
N SER A 260 8.44 9.62 -37.89
CA SER A 260 8.13 9.63 -39.33
C SER A 260 7.56 10.99 -39.78
N ASN A 261 6.72 11.61 -38.97
CA ASN A 261 6.15 12.95 -39.24
C ASN A 261 7.21 14.06 -39.17
N HIS A 262 8.27 13.90 -38.37
CA HIS A 262 9.37 14.88 -38.30
C HIS A 262 10.31 14.79 -39.52
N MET A 263 10.47 13.59 -40.11
CA MET A 263 11.29 13.43 -41.31
C MET A 263 10.60 13.88 -42.62
N VAL A 264 9.32 14.12 -42.62
CA VAL A 264 8.56 14.57 -43.81
C VAL A 264 8.47 16.11 -43.89
N VAL A 265 8.96 16.84 -42.90
CA VAL A 265 8.90 18.31 -42.83
C VAL A 265 10.28 18.97 -43.09
N GLU A 266 11.33 18.21 -43.35
CA GLU A 266 12.62 18.69 -43.88
C GLU A 266 12.71 18.41 -45.43
#